data_8fc4c9cf9b60b8fd8028b548f8d5a0b0
#
_entry.id   8fc4c9cf9b60b8fd8028b548f8d5a0b0
#
_cell.length_a   1.000
_cell.length_b   1.000
_cell.length_c   1.000
_cell.angle_alpha   90.00
_cell.angle_beta   90.00
_cell.angle_gamma   90.00
#
_symmetry.space_group_name_H-M   'P 1'
#
loop_
_entity.id
_entity.type
_entity.pdbx_description
1 polymer ?
#
loop_
_entity_poly.entity_id
_entity_poly.type
_entity_poly.pdbx_seq_one_letter_code
_entity_poly.pdbx_strand_id
1 'polypeptide(L)'
;MKAATMILAGILLPVYVLPASAFETVKRPILYPNAHFTAVGRDAALTDIEDCWRMARETGASETGEEQLSEEAASDAASVAAAGAAAAAVLGRDPHRAAVAGAAAGGAASLAAGGVSQSDPPPVFRGIVERCLFEKGYEVAGWE
;
A
#
# COMPACT_ATOMS: atom_id res chain seq x y z
N MET A 1 -6.66 -29.04 -63.30
CA MET A 1 -6.98 -29.45 -61.94
C MET A 1 -6.28 -28.45 -61.00
N LYS A 2 -7.03 -27.49 -60.42
CA LYS A 2 -6.47 -26.45 -59.53
C LYS A 2 -6.91 -26.82 -58.12
N ALA A 3 -5.97 -27.14 -57.25
CA ALA A 3 -6.18 -27.42 -55.84
C ALA A 3 -6.29 -26.09 -55.10
N ALA A 4 -7.46 -25.85 -54.47
CA ALA A 4 -7.71 -24.69 -53.62
C ALA A 4 -7.25 -25.03 -52.21
N THR A 5 -6.21 -24.36 -51.73
CA THR A 5 -5.70 -24.44 -50.34
C THR A 5 -6.58 -23.50 -49.50
N MET A 6 -7.44 -24.07 -48.65
CA MET A 6 -8.15 -23.33 -47.60
C MET A 6 -7.20 -23.05 -46.43
N ILE A 7 -6.87 -21.79 -46.20
CA ILE A 7 -6.18 -21.30 -45.02
C ILE A 7 -7.22 -21.07 -43.95
N LEU A 8 -7.29 -21.93 -42.92
CA LEU A 8 -8.01 -21.70 -41.68
C LEU A 8 -7.24 -20.66 -40.85
N ALA A 9 -7.71 -19.41 -40.87
CA ALA A 9 -7.25 -18.38 -39.96
C ALA A 9 -7.84 -18.64 -38.54
N GLY A 10 -7.07 -19.23 -37.67
CA GLY A 10 -7.43 -19.38 -36.25
C GLY A 10 -7.40 -18.02 -35.57
N ILE A 11 -8.58 -17.51 -35.18
CA ILE A 11 -8.71 -16.30 -34.38
C ILE A 11 -8.35 -16.65 -32.94
N LEU A 12 -7.10 -16.36 -32.52
CA LEU A 12 -6.67 -16.38 -31.13
C LEU A 12 -7.29 -15.17 -30.39
N LEU A 13 -8.43 -15.40 -29.70
CA LEU A 13 -8.99 -14.43 -28.77
C LEU A 13 -8.05 -14.31 -27.56
N PRO A 14 -7.55 -13.10 -27.25
CA PRO A 14 -6.79 -12.91 -26.01
C PRO A 14 -7.71 -13.11 -24.81
N VAL A 15 -7.41 -14.10 -24.00
CA VAL A 15 -8.04 -14.28 -22.69
C VAL A 15 -7.54 -13.15 -21.80
N TYR A 16 -8.33 -12.11 -21.61
CA TYR A 16 -8.07 -11.08 -20.60
C TYR A 16 -8.30 -11.71 -19.22
N VAL A 17 -7.21 -12.13 -18.60
CA VAL A 17 -7.22 -12.47 -17.17
C VAL A 17 -7.33 -11.14 -16.43
N LEU A 18 -8.55 -10.78 -16.01
CA LEU A 18 -8.75 -9.67 -15.09
C LEU A 18 -8.04 -10.04 -13.77
N PRO A 19 -7.15 -9.18 -13.24
CA PRO A 19 -6.60 -9.42 -11.91
C PRO A 19 -7.79 -9.43 -10.95
N ALA A 20 -7.96 -10.51 -10.22
CA ALA A 20 -8.83 -10.54 -9.05
C ALA A 20 -8.22 -9.54 -8.06
N SER A 21 -8.79 -8.34 -7.99
CA SER A 21 -8.44 -7.37 -6.94
C SER A 21 -8.83 -8.05 -5.63
N ALA A 22 -7.85 -8.60 -4.92
CA ALA A 22 -8.03 -8.98 -3.54
C ALA A 22 -8.40 -7.67 -2.82
N PHE A 23 -9.64 -7.57 -2.36
CA PHE A 23 -10.04 -6.50 -1.45
C PHE A 23 -9.25 -6.74 -0.15
N GLU A 24 -8.13 -6.06 -0.04
CA GLU A 24 -7.34 -6.05 1.17
C GLU A 24 -8.13 -5.24 2.20
N THR A 25 -8.72 -5.94 3.15
CA THR A 25 -9.46 -5.32 4.25
C THR A 25 -8.45 -4.68 5.20
N VAL A 26 -8.48 -3.34 5.25
CA VAL A 26 -7.69 -2.59 6.22
C VAL A 26 -8.09 -3.01 7.63
N LYS A 27 -7.11 -3.31 8.47
CA LYS A 27 -7.32 -3.72 9.86
C LYS A 27 -8.05 -2.65 10.66
N ARG A 28 -8.99 -3.09 11.49
CA ARG A 28 -9.82 -2.22 12.34
C ARG A 28 -9.36 -2.24 13.80
N PRO A 29 -9.61 -1.17 14.57
CA PRO A 29 -9.28 -1.17 16.00
C PRO A 29 -10.19 -2.11 16.79
N ILE A 30 -9.58 -2.90 17.66
CA ILE A 30 -10.27 -3.72 18.65
C ILE A 30 -10.40 -2.89 19.92
N LEU A 31 -11.63 -2.67 20.36
CA LEU A 31 -11.91 -1.92 21.59
C LEU A 31 -11.92 -2.83 22.80
N TYR A 32 -11.25 -2.40 23.87
CA TYR A 32 -11.34 -3.06 25.17
C TYR A 32 -12.73 -2.82 25.79
N PRO A 33 -13.40 -3.84 26.33
CA PRO A 33 -14.72 -3.74 26.92
C PRO A 33 -14.70 -3.04 28.29
N ASN A 34 -14.34 -1.76 28.32
CA ASN A 34 -14.35 -0.92 29.50
C ASN A 34 -15.79 -0.50 29.89
N ALA A 35 -15.92 0.28 30.97
CA ALA A 35 -17.21 0.74 31.46
C ALA A 35 -17.95 1.61 30.42
N HIS A 36 -17.22 2.45 29.66
CA HIS A 36 -17.80 3.30 28.62
C HIS A 36 -18.36 2.45 27.48
N PHE A 37 -17.56 1.53 26.93
CA PHE A 37 -17.99 0.62 25.86
C PHE A 37 -19.25 -0.17 26.27
N THR A 38 -19.28 -0.66 27.53
CA THR A 38 -20.42 -1.41 28.06
C THR A 38 -21.66 -0.55 28.18
N ALA A 39 -21.51 0.73 28.52
CA ALA A 39 -22.64 1.67 28.67
C ALA A 39 -23.23 2.10 27.32
N VAL A 40 -22.39 2.39 26.31
CA VAL A 40 -22.84 2.87 24.98
C VAL A 40 -23.26 1.74 24.05
N GLY A 41 -22.67 0.58 24.21
CA GLY A 41 -22.93 -0.62 23.40
C GLY A 41 -22.14 -0.65 22.09
N ARG A 42 -22.19 -1.84 21.45
CA ARG A 42 -21.38 -2.13 20.27
C ARG A 42 -21.71 -1.25 19.06
N ASP A 43 -22.99 -0.99 18.81
CA ASP A 43 -23.40 -0.25 17.60
C ASP A 43 -22.95 1.21 17.66
N ALA A 44 -23.05 1.85 18.83
CA ALA A 44 -22.53 3.19 19.04
C ALA A 44 -21.00 3.21 18.91
N ALA A 45 -20.31 2.23 19.46
CA ALA A 45 -18.86 2.10 19.35
C ALA A 45 -18.39 1.96 17.89
N LEU A 46 -19.10 1.19 17.05
CA LEU A 46 -18.81 1.08 15.62
C LEU A 46 -18.98 2.42 14.89
N THR A 47 -20.03 3.17 15.22
CA THR A 47 -20.24 4.51 14.66
C THR A 47 -19.11 5.46 15.05
N ASP A 48 -18.67 5.41 16.30
CA ASP A 48 -17.56 6.23 16.80
C ASP A 48 -16.23 5.87 16.15
N ILE A 49 -15.98 4.59 15.84
CA ILE A 49 -14.83 4.17 15.06
C ILE A 49 -14.86 4.81 13.67
N GLU A 50 -15.98 4.73 12.95
CA GLU A 50 -16.12 5.32 11.61
C GLU A 50 -15.93 6.85 11.63
N ASP A 51 -16.42 7.53 12.66
CA ASP A 51 -16.21 8.97 12.85
C ASP A 51 -14.73 9.31 13.05
N CYS A 52 -14.02 8.53 13.87
CA CYS A 52 -12.59 8.71 14.08
C CYS A 52 -11.77 8.41 12.82
N TRP A 53 -12.18 7.43 12.02
CA TRP A 53 -11.59 7.13 10.73
C TRP A 53 -11.78 8.28 9.74
N ARG A 54 -13.00 8.82 9.67
CA ARG A 54 -13.29 9.98 8.82
C ARG A 54 -12.44 11.18 9.23
N MET A 55 -12.31 11.46 10.53
CA MET A 55 -11.44 12.52 11.03
C MET A 55 -9.97 12.31 10.61
N ALA A 56 -9.44 11.09 10.72
CA ALA A 56 -8.08 10.78 10.30
C ALA A 56 -7.87 11.06 8.81
N ARG A 57 -8.83 10.67 7.94
CA ARG A 57 -8.78 10.99 6.49
C ARG A 57 -8.83 12.49 6.21
N GLU A 58 -9.69 13.23 6.91
CA GLU A 58 -9.83 14.69 6.76
C GLU A 58 -8.54 15.44 7.16
N THR A 59 -7.72 14.85 8.03
CA THR A 59 -6.38 15.40 8.34
C THR A 59 -5.30 15.05 7.31
N GLY A 60 -5.65 14.29 6.26
CA GLY A 60 -4.76 13.86 5.21
C GLY A 60 -3.96 12.59 5.53
N ALA A 61 -4.31 11.87 6.62
CA ALA A 61 -3.70 10.59 6.90
C ALA A 61 -4.29 9.49 6.00
N SER A 62 -3.43 8.73 5.31
CA SER A 62 -3.84 7.61 4.46
C SER A 62 -4.19 6.38 5.31
N GLU A 63 -5.26 5.67 4.96
CA GLU A 63 -5.64 4.39 5.58
C GLU A 63 -4.71 3.25 5.19
N THR A 64 -4.13 3.34 4.00
CA THR A 64 -3.21 2.34 3.46
C THR A 64 -1.80 2.90 3.39
N GLY A 65 -0.81 2.07 3.65
CA GLY A 65 0.60 2.45 3.51
C GLY A 65 1.07 2.62 2.07
N GLU A 66 0.22 2.37 1.07
CA GLU A 66 0.60 2.36 -0.35
C GLU A 66 1.15 3.70 -0.83
N GLU A 67 0.52 4.81 -0.43
CA GLU A 67 0.95 6.15 -0.84
C GLU A 67 2.30 6.51 -0.22
N GLN A 68 2.50 6.21 1.06
CA GLN A 68 3.79 6.38 1.74
C GLN A 68 4.87 5.44 1.19
N LEU A 69 4.54 4.16 0.96
CA LEU A 69 5.47 3.18 0.39
C LEU A 69 5.88 3.54 -1.03
N SER A 70 4.97 4.08 -1.85
CA SER A 70 5.28 4.50 -3.21
C SER A 70 6.18 5.75 -3.23
N GLU A 71 5.98 6.69 -2.33
CA GLU A 71 6.81 7.89 -2.19
C GLU A 71 8.22 7.53 -1.67
N GLU A 72 8.30 6.67 -0.65
CA GLU A 72 9.55 6.17 -0.10
C GLU A 72 10.33 5.33 -1.13
N ALA A 73 9.65 4.44 -1.85
CA ALA A 73 10.24 3.65 -2.93
C ALA A 73 10.75 4.52 -4.09
N ALA A 74 10.04 5.59 -4.43
CA ALA A 74 10.48 6.55 -5.44
C ALA A 74 11.72 7.33 -5.00
N SER A 75 11.75 7.75 -3.72
CA SER A 75 12.91 8.43 -3.12
C SER A 75 14.14 7.53 -3.09
N ASP A 76 13.99 6.29 -2.65
CA ASP A 76 15.08 5.31 -2.60
C ASP A 76 15.55 4.93 -4.00
N ALA A 77 14.65 4.75 -4.96
CA ALA A 77 14.99 4.49 -6.34
C ALA A 77 15.83 5.62 -6.92
N ALA A 78 15.49 6.88 -6.64
CA ALA A 78 16.25 8.05 -7.10
C ALA A 78 17.63 8.12 -6.48
N SER A 79 17.77 7.84 -5.19
CA SER A 79 19.05 7.86 -4.48
C SER A 79 20.01 6.79 -4.98
N VAL A 80 19.52 5.55 -5.16
CA VAL A 80 20.32 4.43 -5.69
C VAL A 80 20.65 4.63 -7.17
N ALA A 81 19.75 5.24 -7.95
CA ALA A 81 20.03 5.61 -9.34
C ALA A 81 21.19 6.62 -9.44
N ALA A 82 21.18 7.65 -8.60
CA ALA A 82 22.24 8.67 -8.56
C ALA A 82 23.59 8.05 -8.16
N ALA A 83 23.61 7.21 -7.13
CA ALA A 83 24.82 6.50 -6.71
C ALA A 83 25.35 5.57 -7.80
N GLY A 84 24.48 4.82 -8.48
CA GLY A 84 24.83 3.94 -9.60
C GLY A 84 25.42 4.69 -10.78
N ALA A 85 24.82 5.84 -11.14
CA ALA A 85 25.33 6.71 -12.23
C ALA A 85 26.71 7.26 -11.91
N ALA A 86 26.92 7.76 -10.68
CA ALA A 86 28.21 8.31 -10.24
C ALA A 86 29.31 7.24 -10.26
N ALA A 87 29.04 6.06 -9.72
CA ALA A 87 29.99 4.94 -9.74
C ALA A 87 30.33 4.50 -11.17
N ALA A 88 29.36 4.43 -12.06
CA ALA A 88 29.57 4.04 -13.46
C ALA A 88 30.44 5.07 -14.21
N ALA A 89 30.23 6.36 -13.96
CA ALA A 89 31.03 7.43 -14.55
C ALA A 89 32.52 7.30 -14.18
N VAL A 90 32.81 7.01 -12.89
CA VAL A 90 34.19 6.80 -12.41
C VAL A 90 34.82 5.57 -13.06
N LEU A 91 34.05 4.53 -13.30
CA LEU A 91 34.51 3.26 -13.89
C LEU A 91 34.53 3.26 -15.43
N GLY A 92 34.22 4.38 -16.08
CA GLY A 92 34.11 4.50 -17.54
C GLY A 92 33.00 3.66 -18.17
N ARG A 93 31.95 3.38 -17.39
CA ARG A 93 30.76 2.65 -17.85
C ARG A 93 29.64 3.65 -18.18
N ASP A 94 28.61 3.16 -18.88
CA ASP A 94 27.45 3.97 -19.22
C ASP A 94 26.66 4.37 -17.96
N PRO A 95 26.69 5.64 -17.53
CA PRO A 95 26.00 6.06 -16.30
C PRO A 95 24.48 5.99 -16.42
N HIS A 96 23.92 6.12 -17.63
CA HIS A 96 22.47 6.04 -17.83
C HIS A 96 21.94 4.61 -17.56
N ARG A 97 22.64 3.58 -18.08
CA ARG A 97 22.29 2.17 -17.81
C ARG A 97 22.42 1.83 -16.33
N ALA A 98 23.45 2.36 -15.66
CA ALA A 98 23.66 2.11 -14.25
C ALA A 98 22.60 2.83 -13.38
N ALA A 99 22.16 4.03 -13.79
CA ALA A 99 21.07 4.72 -13.11
C ALA A 99 19.75 3.96 -13.18
N VAL A 100 19.39 3.46 -14.38
CA VAL A 100 18.16 2.66 -14.56
C VAL A 100 18.19 1.37 -13.74
N ALA A 101 19.33 0.66 -13.72
CA ALA A 101 19.47 -0.55 -12.92
C ALA A 101 19.41 -0.25 -11.41
N GLY A 102 20.03 0.86 -10.97
CA GLY A 102 20.00 1.31 -9.58
C GLY A 102 18.59 1.70 -9.14
N ALA A 103 17.84 2.44 -9.98
CA ALA A 103 16.46 2.82 -9.68
C ALA A 103 15.56 1.58 -9.50
N ALA A 104 15.69 0.58 -10.38
CA ALA A 104 14.92 -0.64 -10.30
C ALA A 104 15.25 -1.44 -9.04
N ALA A 105 16.53 -1.53 -8.66
CA ALA A 105 16.97 -2.23 -7.46
C ALA A 105 16.55 -1.50 -6.16
N GLY A 106 16.69 -0.18 -6.12
CA GLY A 106 16.33 0.65 -4.96
C GLY A 106 14.84 0.60 -4.68
N GLY A 107 14.01 0.86 -5.70
CA GLY A 107 12.56 0.81 -5.56
C GLY A 107 12.04 -0.57 -5.17
N ALA A 108 12.58 -1.66 -5.76
CA ALA A 108 12.19 -3.01 -5.39
C ALA A 108 12.60 -3.39 -3.96
N ALA A 109 13.77 -2.92 -3.50
CA ALA A 109 14.22 -3.19 -2.14
C ALA A 109 13.34 -2.51 -1.09
N SER A 110 12.91 -1.27 -1.33
CA SER A 110 12.01 -0.53 -0.44
C SER A 110 10.64 -1.19 -0.35
N LEU A 111 10.07 -1.59 -1.49
CA LEU A 111 8.80 -2.30 -1.51
C LEU A 111 8.89 -3.65 -0.79
N ALA A 112 10.01 -4.36 -0.90
CA ALA A 112 10.22 -5.63 -0.20
C ALA A 112 10.47 -5.44 1.30
N ALA A 113 11.17 -4.39 1.70
CA ALA A 113 11.43 -4.05 3.11
C ALA A 113 10.18 -3.50 3.80
N GLY A 114 9.36 -2.74 3.06
CA GLY A 114 8.06 -2.26 3.51
C GLY A 114 6.98 -3.32 3.61
N GLY A 115 7.30 -4.59 3.36
CA GLY A 115 6.43 -5.76 3.47
C GLY A 115 5.87 -6.07 4.88
N VAL A 116 5.83 -5.10 5.78
CA VAL A 116 4.86 -5.03 6.86
C VAL A 116 3.50 -5.06 6.19
N SER A 117 2.74 -6.08 6.53
CA SER A 117 1.41 -6.38 6.00
C SER A 117 0.72 -5.13 5.49
N GLN A 118 0.48 -5.02 4.19
CA GLN A 118 -0.20 -3.87 3.54
C GLN A 118 -1.57 -3.58 4.17
N SER A 119 -2.09 -4.54 4.93
CA SER A 119 -3.32 -4.45 5.72
C SER A 119 -3.19 -3.65 7.03
N ASP A 120 -1.95 -3.37 7.51
CA ASP A 120 -1.77 -2.57 8.72
C ASP A 120 -1.85 -1.07 8.39
N PRO A 121 -2.78 -0.31 9.00
CA PRO A 121 -2.83 1.12 8.81
C PRO A 121 -1.52 1.79 9.23
N PRO A 122 -1.06 2.84 8.50
CA PRO A 122 0.15 3.56 8.84
C PRO A 122 0.14 4.07 10.29
N PRO A 123 1.31 4.16 10.94
CA PRO A 123 1.40 4.58 12.34
C PRO A 123 0.74 5.94 12.62
N VAL A 124 0.82 6.88 11.68
CA VAL A 124 0.18 8.20 11.80
C VAL A 124 -1.33 8.07 11.81
N PHE A 125 -1.92 7.32 10.86
CA PHE A 125 -3.36 7.07 10.81
C PHE A 125 -3.86 6.41 12.08
N ARG A 126 -3.17 5.34 12.51
CA ARG A 126 -3.48 4.62 13.77
C ARG A 126 -3.45 5.56 14.97
N GLY A 127 -2.41 6.38 15.10
CA GLY A 127 -2.26 7.32 16.21
C GLY A 127 -3.40 8.33 16.29
N ILE A 128 -3.89 8.84 15.14
CA ILE A 128 -5.03 9.77 15.09
C ILE A 128 -6.31 9.06 15.52
N VAL A 129 -6.57 7.86 15.00
CA VAL A 129 -7.78 7.08 15.33
C VAL A 129 -7.77 6.69 16.81
N GLU A 130 -6.65 6.18 17.34
CA GLU A 130 -6.50 5.82 18.74
C GLU A 130 -6.71 7.02 19.66
N ARG A 131 -6.17 8.18 19.29
CA ARG A 131 -6.35 9.42 20.06
C ARG A 131 -7.79 9.87 20.08
N CYS A 132 -8.47 9.87 18.94
CA CYS A 132 -9.89 10.20 18.83
C CYS A 132 -10.76 9.26 19.67
N LEU A 133 -10.53 7.95 19.58
CA LEU A 133 -11.25 6.95 20.37
C LEU A 133 -11.01 7.12 21.87
N PHE A 134 -9.79 7.43 22.27
CA PHE A 134 -9.44 7.71 23.66
C PHE A 134 -10.21 8.93 24.20
N GLU A 135 -10.31 10.00 23.42
CA GLU A 135 -11.06 11.22 23.78
C GLU A 135 -12.56 10.97 23.91
N LYS A 136 -13.10 9.99 23.18
CA LYS A 136 -14.48 9.50 23.30
C LYS A 136 -14.67 8.52 24.49
N GLY A 137 -13.61 8.11 25.19
CA GLY A 137 -13.67 7.23 26.34
C GLY A 137 -13.41 5.75 26.06
N TYR A 138 -13.00 5.41 24.83
CA TYR A 138 -12.64 4.04 24.46
C TYR A 138 -11.15 3.75 24.71
N GLU A 139 -10.86 2.49 24.92
CA GLU A 139 -9.51 1.95 25.03
C GLU A 139 -9.27 0.96 23.90
N VAL A 140 -8.24 1.20 23.08
CA VAL A 140 -7.87 0.33 21.95
C VAL A 140 -6.93 -0.76 22.44
N ALA A 141 -7.33 -2.02 22.28
CA ALA A 141 -6.55 -3.20 22.67
C ALA A 141 -5.63 -3.70 21.56
N GLY A 142 -5.94 -3.40 20.31
CA GLY A 142 -5.18 -3.85 19.13
C GLY A 142 -5.87 -3.52 17.82
N TRP A 143 -5.35 -4.10 16.73
CA TRP A 143 -5.87 -3.94 15.37
C TRP A 143 -5.95 -5.30 14.65
N GLU A 144 -7.07 -5.58 13.97
CA GLU A 144 -7.30 -6.82 13.21
C GLU A 144 -8.06 -6.58 11.91
#